data_ddb93df010c416b816295cb288cd30b1
#
_entry.id   ddb93df010c416b816295cb288cd30b1
#
_cell.length_a   1.000
_cell.length_b   1.000
_cell.length_c   1.000
_cell.angle_alpha   90.00
_cell.angle_beta   90.00
_cell.angle_gamma   90.00
#
_symmetry.space_group_name_H-M   'P 1'
#
loop_
_entity.id
_entity.type
_entity.pdbx_description
1 polymer ?
#
loop_
_entity_poly.entity_id
_entity_poly.type
_entity_poly.pdbx_seq_one_letter_code
_entity_poly.pdbx_strand_id
1 'polypeptide(L)'
;LKTGCLNQYFIIAMSELTEGDYPYRQDKPAARIIQEYVPGRQVTIAHIIANPDKPLCQRVGLKEAEAIGIMTITPGESAIIAGDLALKAADVEIGFLDRFSGTLVISGRLASVTLALAAANRGMQEILGFHPAPITHT
;
A
#
# COMPACT_ATOMS: atom_id res chain seq x y z
N LEU A 1 2.66 13.74 -8.63
CA LEU A 1 2.38 13.92 -9.97
C LEU A 1 1.49 12.84 -10.51
N LYS A 2 1.99 11.64 -10.54
CA LYS A 2 1.17 10.56 -10.93
C LYS A 2 0.09 10.30 -9.95
N THR A 3 0.34 10.59 -8.69
CA THR A 3 -0.66 10.47 -7.67
C THR A 3 -1.77 11.48 -7.96
N GLY A 4 -1.39 12.64 -8.48
CA GLY A 4 -2.39 13.61 -8.84
C GLY A 4 -3.25 13.12 -9.98
N CYS A 5 -2.67 12.42 -10.95
CA CYS A 5 -3.44 11.87 -12.04
C CYS A 5 -4.44 10.82 -11.57
N LEU A 6 -4.03 9.98 -10.63
CA LEU A 6 -4.93 8.98 -10.09
C LEU A 6 -6.08 9.63 -9.34
N ASN A 7 -5.78 10.67 -8.57
CA ASN A 7 -6.82 11.37 -7.84
C ASN A 7 -7.80 12.04 -8.79
N GLN A 8 -7.28 12.61 -9.86
CA GLN A 8 -8.11 13.27 -10.82
C GLN A 8 -9.02 12.26 -11.53
N TYR A 9 -8.48 11.11 -11.85
CA TYR A 9 -9.27 10.08 -12.49
C TYR A 9 -10.38 9.60 -11.56
N PHE A 10 -10.08 9.46 -10.28
CA PHE A 10 -11.06 9.04 -9.31
C PHE A 10 -12.16 10.08 -9.18
N ILE A 11 -11.80 11.35 -9.15
CA ILE A 11 -12.78 12.42 -9.05
C ILE A 11 -13.68 12.47 -10.27
N ILE A 12 -13.12 12.25 -11.45
CA ILE A 12 -13.90 12.23 -12.67
C ILE A 12 -14.91 11.08 -12.63
N ALA A 13 -14.46 9.91 -12.21
CA ALA A 13 -15.35 8.77 -12.10
C ALA A 13 -16.50 9.06 -11.15
N MET A 14 -16.19 9.72 -10.04
CA MET A 14 -17.22 10.06 -9.07
C MET A 14 -18.18 11.10 -9.62
N SER A 15 -17.67 12.07 -10.36
CA SER A 15 -18.49 13.15 -10.85
C SER A 15 -19.40 12.73 -12.00
N GLU A 16 -19.09 11.62 -12.64
CA GLU A 16 -19.95 11.13 -13.70
C GLU A 16 -21.17 10.41 -13.16
N LEU A 17 -21.17 10.08 -11.88
CA LEU A 17 -22.29 9.38 -11.30
C LEU A 17 -23.24 10.38 -10.70
N THR A 18 -24.52 10.25 -11.01
CA THR A 18 -25.52 11.13 -10.45
C THR A 18 -26.16 10.45 -9.27
N GLU A 19 -27.01 11.17 -8.59
CA GLU A 19 -27.69 10.60 -7.46
C GLU A 19 -28.44 9.35 -7.84
N GLY A 20 -29.00 9.34 -9.00
CA GLY A 20 -29.78 8.18 -9.43
C GLY A 20 -28.94 6.96 -9.73
N ASP A 21 -27.66 7.16 -9.93
CA ASP A 21 -26.79 6.03 -10.23
C ASP A 21 -26.41 5.25 -8.99
N TYR A 22 -26.79 5.75 -7.82
CA TYR A 22 -26.50 5.05 -6.58
C TYR A 22 -27.84 4.67 -5.94
N PRO A 23 -28.40 3.59 -6.37
CA PRO A 23 -29.73 3.23 -5.94
C PRO A 23 -29.95 3.13 -4.44
N TYR A 24 -28.91 2.88 -3.69
CA TYR A 24 -29.09 2.82 -2.27
C TYR A 24 -28.39 3.90 -1.51
N ARG A 25 -27.87 4.90 -2.20
CA ARG A 25 -27.11 5.81 -1.42
C ARG A 25 -27.92 6.74 -0.60
N GLN A 26 -29.14 7.05 -1.00
CA GLN A 26 -29.92 7.97 -0.21
C GLN A 26 -30.42 7.36 1.07
N ASP A 27 -30.72 6.12 1.05
CA ASP A 27 -31.25 5.54 2.25
C ASP A 27 -30.17 5.01 3.12
N LYS A 28 -28.93 5.21 2.77
CA LYS A 28 -27.92 4.70 3.59
C LYS A 28 -27.20 5.76 4.23
N PRO A 29 -27.26 5.86 5.48
CA PRO A 29 -26.50 6.83 6.21
C PRO A 29 -25.06 6.60 5.95
N ALA A 30 -24.32 7.63 6.10
CA ALA A 30 -22.91 7.56 5.87
C ALA A 30 -22.25 6.46 6.65
N ALA A 31 -22.82 6.13 7.75
CA ALA A 31 -22.26 5.10 8.56
C ALA A 31 -22.04 3.84 7.83
N ARG A 32 -22.93 3.63 6.83
CA ARG A 32 -22.81 2.43 6.25
C ARG A 32 -21.69 2.35 5.35
N ILE A 33 -21.28 3.37 4.82
CA ILE A 33 -20.26 3.35 3.91
C ILE A 33 -18.97 3.00 4.48
N ILE A 34 -18.85 3.27 5.70
CA ILE A 34 -17.65 3.05 6.33
C ILE A 34 -17.09 1.71 6.23
N GLN A 35 -17.90 0.79 6.22
CA GLN A 35 -17.38 -0.48 6.34
C GLN A 35 -16.97 -0.99 5.16
N GLU A 36 -16.90 -0.22 4.27
CA GLU A 36 -16.77 -0.71 3.23
C GLU A 36 -15.56 -1.04 2.77
N TYR A 37 -14.78 -1.72 3.33
CA TYR A 37 -13.68 -2.41 2.78
C TYR A 37 -14.21 -3.58 1.97
N VAL A 38 -13.75 -3.70 0.76
CA VAL A 38 -14.15 -4.82 -0.06
C VAL A 38 -13.56 -6.07 0.57
N PRO A 39 -14.37 -7.09 0.82
CA PRO A 39 -13.86 -8.32 1.41
C PRO A 39 -12.69 -8.86 0.61
N GLY A 40 -11.63 -9.23 1.28
CA GLY A 40 -10.45 -9.78 0.63
C GLY A 40 -9.45 -8.75 0.13
N ARG A 41 -9.77 -7.48 0.21
CA ARG A 41 -8.80 -6.45 -0.17
C ARG A 41 -8.20 -5.85 1.08
N GLN A 42 -6.99 -6.25 1.38
CA GLN A 42 -6.38 -5.74 2.60
C GLN A 42 -4.87 -5.81 2.55
N VAL A 43 -4.24 -4.89 3.26
CA VAL A 43 -2.83 -4.96 3.58
C VAL A 43 -2.79 -5.70 4.90
N THR A 44 -2.15 -6.84 4.94
CA THR A 44 -2.18 -7.66 6.17
C THR A 44 -0.97 -7.40 7.07
N ILE A 45 0.17 -7.08 6.49
CA ILE A 45 1.36 -6.75 7.25
C ILE A 45 2.01 -5.52 6.64
N ALA A 46 2.43 -4.59 7.48
CA ALA A 46 3.26 -3.47 7.08
C ALA A 46 4.25 -3.27 8.22
N HIS A 47 5.48 -3.73 8.01
CA HIS A 47 6.46 -3.78 9.09
C HIS A 47 7.80 -3.22 8.63
N ILE A 48 8.45 -2.47 9.51
CA ILE A 48 9.75 -1.88 9.23
C ILE A 48 10.77 -2.48 10.18
N ILE A 49 11.86 -3.01 9.61
CA ILE A 49 12.96 -3.52 10.40
C ILE A 49 14.07 -2.49 10.31
N ALA A 50 14.40 -1.88 11.44
CA ALA A 50 15.49 -0.91 11.50
C ALA A 50 16.78 -1.63 11.83
N ASN A 51 17.83 -1.29 11.11
CA ASN A 51 19.15 -1.88 11.29
C ASN A 51 19.13 -3.41 11.29
N PRO A 52 18.67 -4.01 10.20
CA PRO A 52 18.60 -5.47 10.15
C PRO A 52 20.00 -6.07 10.24
N ASP A 53 20.10 -7.24 10.85
CA ASP A 53 21.38 -7.90 10.99
C ASP A 53 21.92 -8.24 9.61
N LYS A 54 23.23 -8.10 9.44
CA LYS A 54 23.87 -8.44 8.17
C LYS A 54 23.61 -9.87 7.74
N PRO A 55 23.69 -10.86 8.64
CA PRO A 55 23.40 -12.24 8.24
C PRO A 55 21.98 -12.40 7.72
N LEU A 56 21.02 -11.65 8.27
CA LEU A 56 19.65 -11.72 7.80
C LEU A 56 19.56 -11.21 6.37
N CYS A 57 20.16 -10.07 6.09
CA CYS A 57 20.14 -9.51 4.75
C CYS A 57 20.74 -10.47 3.74
N GLN A 58 21.84 -11.10 4.10
CA GLN A 58 22.50 -12.05 3.22
C GLN A 58 21.63 -13.26 2.94
N ARG A 59 20.96 -13.76 3.97
CA ARG A 59 20.17 -14.97 3.82
C ARG A 59 18.94 -14.75 2.95
N VAL A 60 18.36 -13.55 2.98
CA VAL A 60 17.20 -13.27 2.17
C VAL A 60 17.56 -12.63 0.83
N GLY A 61 18.85 -12.51 0.55
CA GLY A 61 19.29 -12.00 -0.74
C GLY A 61 19.15 -10.51 -0.92
N LEU A 62 19.11 -9.76 0.17
CA LEU A 62 19.01 -8.31 0.08
C LEU A 62 20.37 -7.67 0.26
N LYS A 63 20.54 -6.49 -0.30
CA LYS A 63 21.73 -5.73 -0.05
C LYS A 63 21.68 -5.25 1.40
N GLU A 64 22.86 -5.04 1.96
CA GLU A 64 22.94 -4.49 3.28
C GLU A 64 22.28 -3.12 3.23
N ALA A 65 21.35 -2.88 4.11
CA ALA A 65 20.59 -1.64 4.12
C ALA A 65 20.31 -1.19 5.55
N GLU A 66 20.03 0.09 5.70
CA GLU A 66 19.74 0.66 7.01
C GLU A 66 18.39 0.18 7.51
N ALA A 67 17.47 -0.08 6.62
CA ALA A 67 16.13 -0.54 6.98
C ALA A 67 15.53 -1.39 5.88
N ILE A 68 14.62 -2.26 6.29
CA ILE A 68 13.84 -3.10 5.38
C ILE A 68 12.37 -2.88 5.70
N GLY A 69 11.57 -2.69 4.66
CA GLY A 69 10.12 -2.59 4.82
C GLY A 69 9.47 -3.82 4.20
N ILE A 70 8.53 -4.41 4.92
CA ILE A 70 7.83 -5.60 4.45
C ILE A 70 6.34 -5.31 4.41
N MET A 71 5.70 -5.65 3.31
CA MET A 71 4.26 -5.48 3.17
C MET A 71 3.68 -6.72 2.52
N THR A 72 2.58 -7.21 3.05
CA THR A 72 1.87 -8.34 2.46
C THR A 72 0.46 -7.89 2.16
N ILE A 73 -0.01 -8.18 0.96
CA ILE A 73 -1.25 -7.63 0.45
C ILE A 73 -2.08 -8.73 -0.19
N THR A 74 -3.38 -8.65 -0.05
CA THR A 74 -4.32 -9.55 -0.70
C THR A 74 -5.32 -8.69 -1.49
N PRO A 75 -5.52 -8.96 -2.77
CA PRO A 75 -4.95 -10.04 -3.59
C PRO A 75 -3.50 -9.77 -3.96
N GLY A 76 -2.77 -10.84 -4.24
CA GLY A 76 -1.31 -10.76 -4.39
C GLY A 76 -0.82 -9.83 -5.49
N GLU A 77 -1.51 -9.78 -6.60
CA GLU A 77 -1.07 -8.93 -7.71
C GLU A 77 -1.08 -7.46 -7.32
N SER A 78 -1.77 -7.10 -6.26
CA SER A 78 -1.79 -5.72 -5.79
C SER A 78 -0.44 -5.28 -5.23
N ALA A 79 0.47 -6.23 -4.97
CA ALA A 79 1.81 -5.89 -4.53
C ALA A 79 2.54 -5.06 -5.59
N ILE A 80 2.20 -5.23 -6.85
CA ILE A 80 2.80 -4.45 -7.93
C ILE A 80 2.42 -2.98 -7.77
N ILE A 81 1.16 -2.72 -7.45
CA ILE A 81 0.69 -1.36 -7.26
C ILE A 81 1.34 -0.74 -6.02
N ALA A 82 1.43 -1.52 -4.94
CA ALA A 82 2.06 -1.03 -3.73
C ALA A 82 3.54 -0.71 -3.97
N GLY A 83 4.22 -1.53 -4.77
CA GLY A 83 5.59 -1.28 -5.13
C GLY A 83 5.75 0.02 -5.90
N ASP A 84 4.84 0.28 -6.82
CA ASP A 84 4.84 1.51 -7.58
C ASP A 84 4.64 2.73 -6.66
N LEU A 85 3.69 2.63 -5.74
CA LEU A 85 3.44 3.71 -4.80
C LEU A 85 4.65 3.97 -3.92
N ALA A 86 5.30 2.91 -3.47
CA ALA A 86 6.48 3.05 -2.62
C ALA A 86 7.63 3.73 -3.37
N LEU A 87 7.89 3.30 -4.60
CA LEU A 87 8.98 3.86 -5.39
C LEU A 87 8.74 5.31 -5.76
N LYS A 88 7.49 5.70 -5.92
CA LYS A 88 7.17 7.08 -6.25
C LYS A 88 7.24 8.00 -5.04
N ALA A 89 7.17 7.44 -3.85
CA ALA A 89 7.11 8.25 -2.64
C ALA A 89 8.49 8.56 -2.05
N ALA A 90 9.45 7.68 -2.21
CA ALA A 90 10.74 7.85 -1.57
C ALA A 90 11.83 7.07 -2.32
N ASP A 91 13.06 7.34 -1.96
CA ASP A 91 14.21 6.70 -2.60
C ASP A 91 14.47 5.36 -1.92
N VAL A 92 13.80 4.33 -2.40
CA VAL A 92 13.97 2.98 -1.90
C VAL A 92 14.15 2.04 -3.08
N GLU A 93 14.66 0.84 -2.79
CA GLU A 93 14.82 -0.20 -3.79
C GLU A 93 13.89 -1.34 -3.46
N ILE A 94 13.39 -2.01 -4.48
CA ILE A 94 12.59 -3.20 -4.26
C ILE A 94 13.57 -4.36 -4.16
N GLY A 95 13.56 -5.00 -3.00
CA GLY A 95 14.40 -6.17 -2.77
C GLY A 95 13.71 -7.44 -3.23
N PHE A 96 12.39 -7.46 -3.16
CA PHE A 96 11.63 -8.63 -3.52
C PHE A 96 10.18 -8.23 -3.77
N LEU A 97 9.60 -8.78 -4.79
CA LEU A 97 8.18 -8.55 -5.07
C LEU A 97 7.62 -9.82 -5.65
N ASP A 98 6.63 -10.39 -4.97
CA ASP A 98 6.00 -11.61 -5.43
C ASP A 98 4.51 -11.36 -5.62
N ARG A 99 4.10 -11.31 -6.87
CA ARG A 99 2.69 -11.03 -7.18
C ARG A 99 1.77 -12.20 -6.84
N PHE A 100 2.33 -13.38 -6.62
CA PHE A 100 1.49 -14.52 -6.29
C PHE A 100 1.17 -14.56 -4.81
N SER A 101 2.14 -14.31 -3.96
CA SER A 101 1.90 -14.28 -2.51
C SER A 101 1.48 -12.90 -2.03
N GLY A 102 1.73 -11.88 -2.83
CA GLY A 102 1.41 -10.51 -2.41
C GLY A 102 2.44 -9.92 -1.49
N THR A 103 3.69 -10.36 -1.57
CA THR A 103 4.75 -9.87 -0.70
C THR A 103 5.57 -8.81 -1.41
N LEU A 104 5.80 -7.71 -0.72
CA LEU A 104 6.66 -6.64 -1.20
C LEU A 104 7.70 -6.36 -0.13
N VAL A 105 8.96 -6.37 -0.51
CA VAL A 105 10.06 -6.05 0.39
C VAL A 105 10.84 -4.90 -0.23
N ILE A 106 10.99 -3.81 0.51
CA ILE A 106 11.76 -2.66 0.06
C ILE A 106 12.90 -2.43 1.03
N SER A 107 13.96 -1.81 0.55
CA SER A 107 15.12 -1.53 1.38
C SER A 107 15.65 -0.14 1.08
N GLY A 108 16.38 0.40 2.04
CA GLY A 108 16.95 1.72 1.91
C GLY A 108 17.24 2.35 3.25
N ARG A 109 17.30 3.67 3.28
CA ARG A 109 17.51 4.40 4.51
C ARG A 109 16.22 4.34 5.33
N LEU A 110 16.36 4.38 6.63
CA LEU A 110 15.20 4.24 7.51
C LEU A 110 14.11 5.26 7.20
N ALA A 111 14.49 6.52 7.04
CA ALA A 111 13.50 7.56 6.73
C ALA A 111 12.79 7.30 5.42
N SER A 112 13.53 6.85 4.41
CA SER A 112 12.95 6.58 3.10
C SER A 112 12.02 5.38 3.12
N VAL A 113 12.43 4.31 3.80
CA VAL A 113 11.61 3.11 3.92
C VAL A 113 10.32 3.42 4.68
N THR A 114 10.44 4.23 5.75
CA THR A 114 9.28 4.61 6.53
C THR A 114 8.28 5.40 5.68
N LEU A 115 8.78 6.36 4.93
CA LEU A 115 7.94 7.19 4.09
C LEU A 115 7.32 6.36 2.96
N ALA A 116 8.10 5.50 2.33
CA ALA A 116 7.62 4.68 1.22
C ALA A 116 6.53 3.72 1.68
N LEU A 117 6.75 3.07 2.81
CA LEU A 117 5.80 2.09 3.30
C LEU A 117 4.49 2.77 3.73
N ALA A 118 4.61 3.91 4.39
CA ALA A 118 3.43 4.68 4.80
C ALA A 118 2.64 5.14 3.57
N ALA A 119 3.34 5.60 2.54
CA ALA A 119 2.68 6.08 1.33
C ALA A 119 1.99 4.93 0.60
N ALA A 120 2.61 3.76 0.55
CA ALA A 120 2.00 2.61 -0.10
C ALA A 120 0.75 2.16 0.66
N ASN A 121 0.84 2.06 1.98
CA ASN A 121 -0.28 1.65 2.81
C ASN A 121 -1.46 2.61 2.65
N ARG A 122 -1.17 3.90 2.71
CA ARG A 122 -2.20 4.92 2.58
C ARG A 122 -2.76 4.98 1.17
N GLY A 123 -1.91 4.86 0.17
CA GLY A 123 -2.37 4.90 -1.21
C GLY A 123 -3.27 3.72 -1.54
N MET A 124 -2.95 2.54 -1.03
CA MET A 124 -3.81 1.38 -1.25
C MET A 124 -5.18 1.62 -0.63
N GLN A 125 -5.23 2.26 0.52
CA GLN A 125 -6.49 2.59 1.15
C GLN A 125 -7.26 3.66 0.38
N GLU A 126 -6.62 4.77 0.11
CA GLU A 126 -7.31 5.93 -0.46
C GLU A 126 -7.66 5.78 -1.93
N ILE A 127 -6.84 5.09 -2.67
CA ILE A 127 -7.06 4.96 -4.10
C ILE A 127 -7.87 3.71 -4.43
N LEU A 128 -7.59 2.62 -3.76
CA LEU A 128 -8.17 1.33 -4.10
C LEU A 128 -9.13 0.75 -3.07
N GLY A 129 -9.31 1.43 -1.96
CA GLY A 129 -10.25 0.98 -0.93
C GLY A 129 -9.81 -0.24 -0.16
N PHE A 130 -8.51 -0.48 -0.09
CA PHE A 130 -7.99 -1.60 0.70
C PHE A 130 -8.06 -1.26 2.18
N HIS A 131 -8.23 -2.27 2.99
CA HIS A 131 -8.13 -2.11 4.44
C HIS A 131 -6.64 -2.00 4.78
N PRO A 132 -6.19 -0.93 5.39
CA PRO A 132 -4.77 -0.76 5.67
C PRO A 132 -4.34 -1.53 6.90
N ALA A 133 -3.06 -1.78 7.04
CA ALA A 133 -2.50 -2.40 8.23
C ALA A 133 -1.80 -1.34 9.06
N PRO A 134 -1.73 -1.52 10.36
CA PRO A 134 -0.91 -0.63 11.18
C PRO A 134 0.55 -0.88 10.83
N ILE A 135 1.34 0.18 10.82
CA ILE A 135 2.76 0.05 10.53
C ILE A 135 3.50 -0.23 11.83
N THR A 136 4.17 -1.36 11.86
CA THR A 136 4.89 -1.78 13.07
C THR A 136 6.39 -1.73 12.81
N HIS A 137 7.16 -1.76 13.89
CA HIS A 137 8.61 -1.62 13.82
C HIS A 137 9.33 -2.61 14.71
N THR A 138 10.51 -3.01 14.28
CA THR A 138 11.44 -3.73 15.15
C THR A 138 12.86 -3.23 14.98
#